data_bdca8cc5afa4150757928f085c1a3008
#
_entry.id   bdca8cc5afa4150757928f085c1a3008
#
_cell.length_a   1.000
_cell.length_b   1.000
_cell.length_c   1.000
_cell.angle_alpha   90.00
_cell.angle_beta   90.00
_cell.angle_gamma   90.00
#
_symmetry.space_group_name_H-M   'P 1'
#
loop_
_entity.id
_entity.type
_entity.pdbx_description
1 polymer ?
#
loop_
_entity_poly.entity_id
_entity_poly.type
_entity_poly.pdbx_seq_one_letter_code
_entity_poly.pdbx_strand_id
1 'polypeptide(L)'
;MIPSPLTLFEGFTALEATVAVLAVSLVAAVGMEFAVLRLARRYVATTDSAYDDIVISSLRAPLVVTAALAGVFVLTQLPSVRSSVLVSPEVLDTVFGRPSLSVIVLVWAYGANTVVNRLVAAVNAEGNRFDFAPVFSNVWTLAVLLGSAGSLLWLWGIEITPLLGAAGVAGIAVGFAAKDTVANFFGGIALYFDDTYKIGDYIVLDDGTAGTVIKVGVRSTTLLTRDEVLVTVPNAALNAAKVTNESAPQRRRRVRVPIGVAYGTDIDEFEALAIEVVQGESLVLDSPKPRARLRSFGDSALQYEILCWVNGPTRRRRAQHELNRALYKALNDADIEIPYPKRDVTIAASGDPDVGAVGERPTGQPAVGGGSAPGRDGERAP
;
A
#
# COMPACT_ATOMS: atom_id res chain seq x y z
N MET A 1 -37.45 -14.63 -33.30
CA MET A 1 -36.38 -15.61 -33.59
C MET A 1 -35.64 -15.13 -34.81
N ILE A 2 -34.38 -14.78 -34.66
CA ILE A 2 -33.49 -14.50 -35.82
C ILE A 2 -33.16 -15.87 -36.42
N PRO A 3 -33.47 -16.13 -37.70
CA PRO A 3 -33.11 -17.37 -38.33
C PRO A 3 -31.62 -17.60 -38.24
N SER A 4 -31.18 -18.81 -37.96
CA SER A 4 -29.74 -19.09 -37.91
C SER A 4 -29.15 -18.82 -39.31
N PRO A 5 -27.94 -18.22 -39.41
CA PRO A 5 -27.35 -17.93 -40.73
C PRO A 5 -27.19 -19.17 -41.61
N LEU A 6 -27.29 -20.37 -41.04
CA LEU A 6 -27.24 -21.64 -41.74
C LEU A 6 -28.51 -21.95 -42.57
N THR A 7 -29.68 -21.41 -42.17
CA THR A 7 -30.97 -21.61 -42.87
C THR A 7 -31.06 -20.83 -44.18
N LEU A 8 -30.18 -19.82 -44.41
CA LEU A 8 -30.11 -19.08 -45.64
C LEU A 8 -29.62 -19.91 -46.83
N PHE A 9 -29.02 -21.06 -46.57
CA PHE A 9 -28.49 -21.97 -47.57
C PHE A 9 -29.31 -23.27 -47.71
N GLU A 10 -30.49 -23.32 -47.09
CA GLU A 10 -31.46 -24.43 -47.26
C GLU A 10 -32.00 -24.39 -48.70
N GLY A 11 -31.65 -25.43 -49.50
CA GLY A 11 -32.05 -25.54 -50.91
C GLY A 11 -30.89 -25.40 -51.92
N PHE A 12 -29.71 -25.02 -51.45
CA PHE A 12 -28.51 -24.99 -52.30
C PHE A 12 -27.87 -26.38 -52.39
N THR A 13 -27.35 -26.71 -53.54
CA THR A 13 -26.45 -27.86 -53.71
C THR A 13 -25.14 -27.63 -52.96
N ALA A 14 -24.42 -28.70 -52.60
CA ALA A 14 -23.15 -28.56 -51.88
C ALA A 14 -22.13 -27.64 -52.60
N LEU A 15 -22.12 -27.69 -53.94
CA LEU A 15 -21.24 -26.84 -54.75
C LEU A 15 -21.66 -25.36 -54.72
N GLU A 16 -22.94 -25.09 -54.88
CA GLU A 16 -23.49 -23.71 -54.82
C GLU A 16 -23.28 -23.07 -53.47
N ALA A 17 -23.55 -23.83 -52.38
CA ALA A 17 -23.33 -23.40 -51.03
C ALA A 17 -21.83 -23.08 -50.77
N THR A 18 -20.93 -23.92 -51.26
CA THR A 18 -19.50 -23.72 -51.17
C THR A 18 -19.04 -22.43 -51.87
N VAL A 19 -19.46 -22.26 -53.13
CA VAL A 19 -19.11 -21.04 -53.90
C VAL A 19 -19.70 -19.79 -53.27
N ALA A 20 -20.98 -19.85 -52.82
CA ALA A 20 -21.64 -18.72 -52.18
C ALA A 20 -20.94 -18.29 -50.90
N VAL A 21 -20.64 -19.21 -49.97
CA VAL A 21 -20.00 -18.89 -48.69
C VAL A 21 -18.58 -18.40 -48.90
N LEU A 22 -17.78 -18.99 -49.79
CA LEU A 22 -16.44 -18.50 -50.11
C LEU A 22 -16.48 -17.10 -50.72
N ALA A 23 -17.41 -16.83 -51.64
CA ALA A 23 -17.61 -15.51 -52.21
C ALA A 23 -17.99 -14.47 -51.12
N VAL A 24 -18.94 -14.81 -50.24
CA VAL A 24 -19.36 -13.93 -49.14
C VAL A 24 -18.19 -13.69 -48.17
N SER A 25 -17.44 -14.72 -47.80
CA SER A 25 -16.31 -14.56 -46.88
C SER A 25 -15.16 -13.73 -47.51
N LEU A 26 -14.91 -13.88 -48.79
CA LEU A 26 -13.94 -13.07 -49.52
C LEU A 26 -14.38 -11.60 -49.58
N VAL A 27 -15.65 -11.34 -49.90
CA VAL A 27 -16.23 -9.99 -49.92
C VAL A 27 -16.19 -9.39 -48.51
N ALA A 28 -16.50 -10.18 -47.49
CA ALA A 28 -16.41 -9.75 -46.06
C ALA A 28 -14.97 -9.42 -45.66
N ALA A 29 -13.98 -10.25 -46.07
CA ALA A 29 -12.58 -9.99 -45.76
C ALA A 29 -12.07 -8.72 -46.48
N VAL A 30 -12.40 -8.54 -47.76
CA VAL A 30 -12.06 -7.33 -48.51
C VAL A 30 -12.80 -6.11 -47.95
N GLY A 31 -14.08 -6.24 -47.61
CA GLY A 31 -14.85 -5.19 -46.97
C GLY A 31 -14.30 -4.79 -45.60
N MET A 32 -13.86 -5.75 -44.82
CA MET A 32 -13.20 -5.52 -43.52
C MET A 32 -11.86 -4.78 -43.73
N GLU A 33 -11.06 -5.16 -44.71
CA GLU A 33 -9.83 -4.46 -45.06
C GLU A 33 -10.08 -2.99 -45.37
N PHE A 34 -11.09 -2.69 -46.25
CA PHE A 34 -11.47 -1.32 -46.57
C PHE A 34 -12.05 -0.57 -45.37
N ALA A 35 -12.88 -1.22 -44.53
CA ALA A 35 -13.44 -0.64 -43.36
C ALA A 35 -12.34 -0.25 -42.34
N VAL A 36 -11.39 -1.15 -42.06
CA VAL A 36 -10.25 -0.87 -41.17
C VAL A 36 -9.39 0.27 -41.72
N LEU A 37 -9.06 0.26 -43.03
CA LEU A 37 -8.30 1.35 -43.62
C LEU A 37 -9.04 2.69 -43.61
N ARG A 38 -10.37 2.67 -43.77
CA ARG A 38 -11.19 3.89 -43.71
C ARG A 38 -11.34 4.43 -42.29
N LEU A 39 -11.50 3.56 -41.29
CA LEU A 39 -11.49 3.92 -39.88
C LEU A 39 -10.12 4.50 -39.49
N ALA A 40 -9.03 3.83 -39.87
CA ALA A 40 -7.68 4.32 -39.62
C ALA A 40 -7.50 5.75 -40.13
N ARG A 41 -7.85 6.00 -41.40
CA ARG A 41 -7.74 7.35 -41.99
C ARG A 41 -8.64 8.40 -41.33
N ARG A 42 -9.82 8.03 -40.86
CA ARG A 42 -10.74 8.96 -40.18
C ARG A 42 -10.29 9.29 -38.75
N TYR A 43 -9.81 8.30 -38.00
CA TYR A 43 -9.37 8.49 -36.61
C TYR A 43 -8.02 9.19 -36.55
N VAL A 44 -7.05 8.81 -37.39
CA VAL A 44 -5.75 9.49 -37.47
C VAL A 44 -5.87 10.97 -37.84
N ALA A 45 -6.90 11.32 -38.64
CA ALA A 45 -7.15 12.72 -38.97
C ALA A 45 -7.81 13.55 -37.86
N THR A 46 -8.34 12.92 -36.79
CA THR A 46 -9.07 13.59 -35.72
C THR A 46 -8.42 13.50 -34.34
N THR A 47 -7.43 12.62 -34.18
CA THR A 47 -6.80 12.36 -32.86
C THR A 47 -5.29 12.35 -33.04
N ASP A 48 -4.58 13.26 -32.37
CA ASP A 48 -3.11 13.31 -32.32
C ASP A 48 -2.51 12.20 -31.40
N SER A 49 -3.21 11.06 -31.27
CA SER A 49 -2.80 9.97 -30.38
C SER A 49 -2.10 8.84 -31.15
N ALA A 50 -0.83 8.64 -30.88
CA ALA A 50 -0.04 7.53 -31.41
C ALA A 50 -0.59 6.13 -31.01
N TYR A 51 -1.45 6.07 -29.98
CA TYR A 51 -2.01 4.82 -29.46
C TYR A 51 -3.08 4.22 -30.37
N ASP A 52 -3.87 5.06 -31.04
CA ASP A 52 -4.95 4.63 -31.94
C ASP A 52 -4.36 3.91 -33.18
N ASP A 53 -3.26 4.41 -33.73
CA ASP A 53 -2.54 3.79 -34.83
C ASP A 53 -1.99 2.42 -34.48
N ILE A 54 -1.48 2.25 -33.26
CA ILE A 54 -0.97 0.96 -32.77
C ILE A 54 -2.09 -0.08 -32.73
N VAL A 55 -3.25 0.27 -32.17
CA VAL A 55 -4.39 -0.63 -32.05
C VAL A 55 -4.93 -1.02 -33.43
N ILE A 56 -5.20 -0.05 -34.29
CA ILE A 56 -5.78 -0.27 -35.62
C ILE A 56 -4.83 -1.09 -36.48
N SER A 57 -3.54 -0.75 -36.54
CA SER A 57 -2.55 -1.47 -37.36
C SER A 57 -2.34 -2.91 -36.90
N SER A 58 -2.41 -3.16 -35.58
CA SER A 58 -2.18 -4.49 -35.03
C SER A 58 -3.41 -5.40 -35.10
N LEU A 59 -4.62 -4.84 -35.10
CA LEU A 59 -5.87 -5.62 -35.21
C LEU A 59 -6.32 -5.83 -36.64
N ARG A 60 -5.73 -5.16 -37.63
CA ARG A 60 -6.05 -5.32 -39.05
C ARG A 60 -5.94 -6.77 -39.53
N ALA A 61 -4.81 -7.42 -39.28
CA ALA A 61 -4.58 -8.80 -39.71
C ALA A 61 -5.54 -9.79 -39.02
N PRO A 62 -5.76 -9.76 -37.67
CA PRO A 62 -6.76 -10.60 -37.01
C PRO A 62 -8.15 -10.45 -37.61
N LEU A 63 -8.62 -9.24 -37.84
CA LEU A 63 -9.96 -9.00 -38.37
C LEU A 63 -10.18 -9.53 -39.77
N VAL A 64 -9.21 -9.26 -40.68
CA VAL A 64 -9.28 -9.71 -42.06
C VAL A 64 -9.18 -11.24 -42.17
N VAL A 65 -8.23 -11.85 -41.46
CA VAL A 65 -8.06 -13.31 -41.43
C VAL A 65 -9.29 -13.99 -40.82
N THR A 66 -9.87 -13.41 -39.78
CA THR A 66 -11.11 -13.95 -39.20
C THR A 66 -12.25 -13.90 -40.19
N ALA A 67 -12.44 -12.79 -40.92
CA ALA A 67 -13.50 -12.68 -41.92
C ALA A 67 -13.32 -13.70 -43.06
N ALA A 68 -12.08 -13.95 -43.49
CA ALA A 68 -11.78 -14.95 -44.54
C ALA A 68 -11.97 -16.39 -44.05
N LEU A 69 -11.41 -16.73 -42.89
CA LEU A 69 -11.43 -18.11 -42.36
C LEU A 69 -12.74 -18.50 -41.68
N ALA A 70 -13.52 -17.53 -41.18
CA ALA A 70 -14.85 -17.81 -40.68
C ALA A 70 -15.76 -18.41 -41.72
N GLY A 71 -15.64 -17.99 -43.00
CA GLY A 71 -16.34 -18.63 -44.11
C GLY A 71 -15.92 -20.08 -44.32
N VAL A 72 -14.63 -20.38 -44.25
CA VAL A 72 -14.14 -21.77 -44.35
C VAL A 72 -14.70 -22.62 -43.18
N PHE A 73 -14.73 -22.08 -41.97
CA PHE A 73 -15.32 -22.78 -40.81
C PHE A 73 -16.84 -22.99 -40.99
N VAL A 74 -17.58 -21.97 -41.42
CA VAL A 74 -19.01 -22.05 -41.70
C VAL A 74 -19.33 -23.14 -42.72
N LEU A 75 -18.49 -23.26 -43.76
CA LEU A 75 -18.63 -24.33 -44.78
C LEU A 75 -18.61 -25.72 -44.15
N THR A 76 -17.74 -25.97 -43.18
CA THR A 76 -17.63 -27.25 -42.51
C THR A 76 -18.89 -27.58 -41.66
N GLN A 77 -19.71 -26.56 -41.37
CA GLN A 77 -20.92 -26.71 -40.54
C GLN A 77 -22.22 -26.80 -41.37
N LEU A 78 -22.17 -26.52 -42.67
CA LEU A 78 -23.34 -26.52 -43.55
C LEU A 78 -23.90 -27.95 -43.76
N PRO A 79 -25.21 -28.19 -43.53
CA PRO A 79 -25.83 -29.53 -43.75
C PRO A 79 -25.62 -30.03 -45.18
N SER A 80 -25.77 -29.18 -46.19
CA SER A 80 -25.58 -29.53 -47.62
C SER A 80 -24.17 -30.02 -47.95
N VAL A 81 -23.14 -29.45 -47.26
CA VAL A 81 -21.73 -29.86 -47.43
C VAL A 81 -21.42 -31.13 -46.65
N ARG A 82 -21.94 -31.23 -45.40
CA ARG A 82 -21.76 -32.42 -44.55
C ARG A 82 -22.46 -33.68 -45.03
N SER A 83 -23.55 -33.54 -45.74
CA SER A 83 -24.27 -34.67 -46.34
C SER A 83 -23.73 -35.08 -47.70
N SER A 84 -22.71 -34.36 -48.25
CA SER A 84 -22.12 -34.71 -49.50
C SER A 84 -21.34 -36.03 -49.45
N VAL A 85 -21.50 -36.88 -50.47
CA VAL A 85 -20.84 -38.20 -50.53
C VAL A 85 -19.33 -38.06 -50.79
N LEU A 86 -18.88 -36.87 -51.15
CA LEU A 86 -17.51 -36.63 -51.60
C LEU A 86 -16.46 -36.53 -50.48
N VAL A 87 -16.86 -36.01 -49.32
CA VAL A 87 -15.96 -35.81 -48.18
C VAL A 87 -16.67 -36.11 -46.88
N SER A 88 -16.09 -36.96 -46.02
CA SER A 88 -16.67 -37.26 -44.73
C SER A 88 -16.68 -36.04 -43.80
N PRO A 89 -17.67 -35.87 -42.90
CA PRO A 89 -17.74 -34.77 -41.95
C PRO A 89 -16.50 -34.67 -41.06
N GLU A 90 -15.88 -35.80 -40.74
CA GLU A 90 -14.69 -35.87 -39.92
C GLU A 90 -13.47 -35.26 -40.62
N VAL A 91 -13.31 -35.50 -41.91
CA VAL A 91 -12.26 -34.88 -42.75
C VAL A 91 -12.51 -33.38 -42.91
N LEU A 92 -13.76 -32.96 -43.08
CA LEU A 92 -14.12 -31.54 -43.12
C LEU A 92 -13.69 -30.81 -41.86
N ASP A 93 -14.00 -31.39 -40.70
CA ASP A 93 -13.67 -30.79 -39.42
C ASP A 93 -12.16 -30.81 -39.10
N THR A 94 -11.44 -31.92 -39.44
CA THR A 94 -10.01 -32.06 -39.14
C THR A 94 -9.09 -31.35 -40.12
N VAL A 95 -9.46 -31.27 -41.38
CA VAL A 95 -8.59 -30.66 -42.44
C VAL A 95 -8.92 -29.18 -42.64
N PHE A 96 -10.17 -28.76 -42.45
CA PHE A 96 -10.59 -27.38 -42.73
C PHE A 96 -11.12 -26.64 -41.48
N GLY A 97 -11.99 -27.25 -40.69
CA GLY A 97 -12.65 -26.62 -39.55
C GLY A 97 -11.69 -26.25 -38.42
N ARG A 98 -11.02 -27.26 -37.88
CA ARG A 98 -10.06 -27.05 -36.77
C ARG A 98 -8.84 -26.22 -37.17
N PRO A 99 -8.21 -26.46 -38.37
CA PRO A 99 -7.09 -25.60 -38.78
C PRO A 99 -7.48 -24.13 -39.00
N SER A 100 -8.66 -23.85 -39.59
CA SER A 100 -9.11 -22.46 -39.74
C SER A 100 -9.31 -21.73 -38.41
N LEU A 101 -9.95 -22.40 -37.43
CA LEU A 101 -10.07 -21.86 -36.07
C LEU A 101 -8.69 -21.72 -35.40
N SER A 102 -7.78 -22.67 -35.58
CA SER A 102 -6.42 -22.61 -35.06
C SER A 102 -5.67 -21.37 -35.54
N VAL A 103 -5.76 -21.09 -36.84
CA VAL A 103 -5.14 -19.90 -37.45
C VAL A 103 -5.77 -18.62 -36.88
N ILE A 104 -7.10 -18.58 -36.73
CA ILE A 104 -7.80 -17.45 -36.10
C ILE A 104 -7.27 -17.21 -34.70
N VAL A 105 -7.18 -18.25 -33.84
CA VAL A 105 -6.65 -18.15 -32.47
C VAL A 105 -5.22 -17.60 -32.46
N LEU A 106 -4.35 -18.13 -33.32
CA LEU A 106 -2.96 -17.68 -33.40
C LEU A 106 -2.81 -16.23 -33.87
N VAL A 107 -3.59 -15.81 -34.87
CA VAL A 107 -3.55 -14.43 -35.36
C VAL A 107 -4.09 -13.45 -34.34
N TRP A 108 -5.14 -13.81 -33.61
CA TRP A 108 -5.62 -12.99 -32.49
C TRP A 108 -4.62 -12.93 -31.33
N ALA A 109 -3.97 -14.05 -31.00
CA ALA A 109 -2.90 -14.09 -30.00
C ALA A 109 -1.73 -13.18 -30.40
N TYR A 110 -1.30 -13.27 -31.68
CA TYR A 110 -0.26 -12.39 -32.21
C TYR A 110 -0.68 -10.91 -32.21
N GLY A 111 -1.91 -10.62 -32.65
CA GLY A 111 -2.45 -9.26 -32.65
C GLY A 111 -2.51 -8.65 -31.24
N ALA A 112 -3.08 -9.38 -30.29
CA ALA A 112 -3.17 -8.95 -28.89
C ALA A 112 -1.78 -8.73 -28.27
N ASN A 113 -0.84 -9.64 -28.52
CA ASN A 113 0.54 -9.49 -28.05
C ASN A 113 1.23 -8.27 -28.67
N THR A 114 1.03 -8.04 -29.96
CA THR A 114 1.61 -6.89 -30.68
C THR A 114 1.05 -5.57 -30.17
N VAL A 115 -0.28 -5.48 -29.92
CA VAL A 115 -0.92 -4.28 -29.36
C VAL A 115 -0.27 -3.91 -28.04
N VAL A 116 -0.23 -4.85 -27.08
CA VAL A 116 0.28 -4.57 -25.74
C VAL A 116 1.76 -4.20 -25.76
N ASN A 117 2.58 -4.95 -26.50
CA ASN A 117 4.01 -4.68 -26.56
C ASN A 117 4.33 -3.32 -27.22
N ARG A 118 3.58 -2.93 -28.26
CA ARG A 118 3.73 -1.61 -28.87
C ARG A 118 3.21 -0.48 -27.98
N LEU A 119 2.09 -0.68 -27.27
CA LEU A 119 1.60 0.30 -26.29
C LEU A 119 2.60 0.52 -25.15
N VAL A 120 3.16 -0.57 -24.59
CA VAL A 120 4.20 -0.50 -23.57
C VAL A 120 5.44 0.24 -24.08
N ALA A 121 5.86 -0.02 -25.31
CA ALA A 121 6.99 0.68 -25.93
C ALA A 121 6.71 2.17 -26.16
N ALA A 122 5.50 2.54 -26.58
CA ALA A 122 5.08 3.92 -26.77
C ALA A 122 5.07 4.72 -25.46
N VAL A 123 4.49 4.15 -24.40
CA VAL A 123 4.47 4.77 -23.05
C VAL A 123 5.89 5.00 -22.51
N ASN A 124 6.81 4.06 -22.75
CA ASN A 124 8.20 4.22 -22.34
C ASN A 124 8.96 5.28 -23.13
N ALA A 125 8.62 5.48 -24.42
CA ALA A 125 9.27 6.46 -25.28
C ALA A 125 8.93 7.92 -24.90
N GLU A 126 7.75 8.17 -24.28
CA GLU A 126 7.31 9.49 -23.83
C GLU A 126 8.00 9.97 -22.52
N GLY A 127 9.03 9.27 -22.07
CA GLY A 127 9.81 9.67 -20.87
C GLY A 127 9.21 9.27 -19.54
N ASN A 128 8.06 8.65 -19.53
CA ASN A 128 7.48 7.98 -18.37
C ASN A 128 8.21 6.64 -18.19
N ARG A 129 9.33 6.66 -17.48
CA ARG A 129 10.10 5.44 -17.19
C ARG A 129 9.32 4.54 -16.23
N PHE A 130 8.43 3.74 -16.80
CA PHE A 130 7.91 2.57 -16.10
C PHE A 130 9.00 1.49 -16.10
N ASP A 131 9.82 1.47 -15.06
CA ASP A 131 10.89 0.48 -14.88
C ASP A 131 10.37 -0.97 -14.95
N PHE A 132 9.07 -1.16 -14.76
CA PHE A 132 8.37 -2.46 -14.81
C PHE A 132 7.80 -2.83 -16.20
N ALA A 133 7.91 -1.98 -17.19
CA ALA A 133 7.35 -2.22 -18.52
C ALA A 133 7.83 -3.52 -19.18
N PRO A 134 9.13 -3.90 -19.11
CA PRO A 134 9.60 -5.18 -19.68
C PRO A 134 9.01 -6.39 -18.93
N VAL A 135 8.84 -6.29 -17.63
CA VAL A 135 8.25 -7.38 -16.82
C VAL A 135 6.78 -7.58 -17.20
N PHE A 136 6.02 -6.49 -17.31
CA PHE A 136 4.63 -6.54 -17.74
C PHE A 136 4.47 -7.15 -19.13
N SER A 137 5.31 -6.73 -20.10
CA SER A 137 5.33 -7.27 -21.46
C SER A 137 5.61 -8.77 -21.49
N ASN A 138 6.58 -9.25 -20.71
CA ASN A 138 6.92 -10.68 -20.63
C ASN A 138 5.79 -11.50 -19.98
N VAL A 139 5.19 -11.02 -18.89
CA VAL A 139 4.06 -11.69 -18.23
C VAL A 139 2.85 -11.75 -19.16
N TRP A 140 2.55 -10.66 -19.89
CA TRP A 140 1.49 -10.63 -20.88
C TRP A 140 1.75 -11.63 -22.00
N THR A 141 2.97 -11.64 -22.59
CA THR A 141 3.36 -12.56 -23.65
C THR A 141 3.22 -14.02 -23.21
N LEU A 142 3.65 -14.35 -21.99
CA LEU A 142 3.47 -15.67 -21.41
C LEU A 142 1.98 -16.04 -21.23
N ALA A 143 1.16 -15.12 -20.74
CA ALA A 143 -0.29 -15.33 -20.60
C ALA A 143 -0.97 -15.59 -21.94
N VAL A 144 -0.64 -14.81 -22.98
CA VAL A 144 -1.16 -15.01 -24.34
C VAL A 144 -0.69 -16.34 -24.92
N LEU A 145 0.58 -16.71 -24.72
CA LEU A 145 1.12 -17.98 -25.17
C LEU A 145 0.40 -19.17 -24.53
N LEU A 146 0.24 -19.15 -23.20
CA LEU A 146 -0.43 -20.22 -22.46
C LEU A 146 -1.93 -20.29 -22.81
N GLY A 147 -2.59 -19.14 -22.92
CA GLY A 147 -4.00 -19.07 -23.31
C GLY A 147 -4.25 -19.58 -24.73
N SER A 148 -3.40 -19.19 -25.69
CA SER A 148 -3.51 -19.66 -27.06
C SER A 148 -3.21 -21.17 -27.19
N ALA A 149 -2.17 -21.65 -26.51
CA ALA A 149 -1.85 -23.08 -26.46
C ALA A 149 -3.00 -23.90 -25.86
N GLY A 150 -3.55 -23.46 -24.72
CA GLY A 150 -4.71 -24.12 -24.09
C GLY A 150 -5.95 -24.13 -25.00
N SER A 151 -6.22 -23.02 -25.69
CA SER A 151 -7.31 -22.93 -26.67
C SER A 151 -7.13 -23.88 -27.84
N LEU A 152 -5.91 -24.01 -28.34
CA LEU A 152 -5.57 -24.94 -29.41
C LEU A 152 -5.74 -26.40 -28.96
N LEU A 153 -5.21 -26.77 -27.81
CA LEU A 153 -5.37 -28.12 -27.25
C LEU A 153 -6.85 -28.49 -27.10
N TRP A 154 -7.65 -27.57 -26.54
CA TRP A 154 -9.09 -27.76 -26.40
C TRP A 154 -9.80 -27.94 -27.77
N LEU A 155 -9.42 -27.11 -28.75
CA LEU A 155 -9.97 -27.18 -30.12
C LEU A 155 -9.69 -28.54 -30.79
N TRP A 156 -8.52 -29.10 -30.54
CA TRP A 156 -8.11 -30.40 -31.06
C TRP A 156 -8.62 -31.59 -30.24
N GLY A 157 -9.41 -31.33 -29.19
CA GLY A 157 -10.00 -32.35 -28.34
C GLY A 157 -9.00 -33.03 -27.41
N ILE A 158 -7.86 -32.39 -27.18
CA ILE A 158 -6.84 -32.87 -26.21
C ILE A 158 -7.33 -32.48 -24.81
N GLU A 159 -7.38 -33.44 -23.90
CA GLU A 159 -7.76 -33.17 -22.51
C GLU A 159 -6.77 -32.23 -21.81
N ILE A 160 -7.24 -31.04 -21.46
CA ILE A 160 -6.42 -30.02 -20.77
C ILE A 160 -6.53 -30.10 -19.24
N THR A 161 -7.42 -30.92 -18.70
CA THR A 161 -7.66 -31.06 -17.26
C THR A 161 -6.39 -31.35 -16.45
N PRO A 162 -5.50 -32.28 -16.88
CA PRO A 162 -4.23 -32.51 -16.16
C PRO A 162 -3.31 -31.29 -16.18
N LEU A 163 -3.28 -30.55 -17.32
CA LEU A 163 -2.47 -29.34 -17.45
C LEU A 163 -3.00 -28.21 -16.56
N LEU A 164 -4.34 -28.06 -16.48
CA LEU A 164 -4.96 -27.10 -15.58
C LEU A 164 -4.68 -27.45 -14.11
N GLY A 165 -4.69 -28.73 -13.75
CA GLY A 165 -4.32 -29.19 -12.43
C GLY A 165 -2.88 -28.82 -12.07
N ALA A 166 -1.94 -29.13 -12.97
CA ALA A 166 -0.53 -28.77 -12.78
C ALA A 166 -0.30 -27.24 -12.74
N ALA A 167 -0.97 -26.50 -13.63
CA ALA A 167 -0.93 -25.04 -13.64
C ALA A 167 -1.52 -24.44 -12.35
N GLY A 168 -2.57 -25.06 -11.79
CA GLY A 168 -3.16 -24.66 -10.51
C GLY A 168 -2.16 -24.78 -9.36
N VAL A 169 -1.46 -25.91 -9.26
CA VAL A 169 -0.42 -26.12 -8.24
C VAL A 169 0.74 -25.13 -8.42
N ALA A 170 1.20 -24.96 -9.67
CA ALA A 170 2.23 -23.95 -9.98
C ALA A 170 1.76 -22.53 -9.65
N GLY A 171 0.48 -22.21 -9.94
CA GLY A 171 -0.13 -20.93 -9.61
C GLY A 171 -0.16 -20.65 -8.09
N ILE A 172 -0.46 -21.66 -7.28
CA ILE A 172 -0.39 -21.54 -5.81
C ILE A 172 1.05 -21.23 -5.37
N ALA A 173 2.04 -21.95 -5.90
CA ALA A 173 3.46 -21.71 -5.56
C ALA A 173 3.90 -20.29 -5.93
N VAL A 174 3.55 -19.81 -7.15
CA VAL A 174 3.81 -18.43 -7.60
C VAL A 174 3.06 -17.42 -6.74
N GLY A 175 1.80 -17.71 -6.38
CA GLY A 175 1.00 -16.86 -5.49
C GLY A 175 1.65 -16.67 -4.12
N PHE A 176 2.15 -17.74 -3.51
CA PHE A 176 2.88 -17.64 -2.25
C PHE A 176 4.20 -16.87 -2.40
N ALA A 177 4.95 -17.08 -3.48
CA ALA A 177 6.17 -16.33 -3.75
C ALA A 177 5.92 -14.84 -3.99
N ALA A 178 4.77 -14.47 -4.57
CA ALA A 178 4.39 -13.08 -4.85
C ALA A 178 3.66 -12.39 -3.69
N LYS A 179 3.27 -13.11 -2.62
CA LYS A 179 2.42 -12.63 -1.52
C LYS A 179 2.87 -11.28 -0.98
N ASP A 180 4.15 -11.14 -0.64
CA ASP A 180 4.66 -9.91 -0.03
C ASP A 180 4.65 -8.72 -0.99
N THR A 181 4.89 -8.96 -2.28
CA THR A 181 4.80 -7.91 -3.31
C THR A 181 3.38 -7.40 -3.45
N VAL A 182 2.42 -8.32 -3.49
CA VAL A 182 0.99 -8.01 -3.58
C VAL A 182 0.52 -7.28 -2.32
N ALA A 183 0.93 -7.75 -1.12
CA ALA A 183 0.60 -7.11 0.15
C ALA A 183 1.14 -5.66 0.21
N ASN A 184 2.36 -5.42 -0.26
CA ASN A 184 2.92 -4.07 -0.31
C ASN A 184 2.21 -3.16 -1.30
N PHE A 185 1.78 -3.68 -2.44
CA PHE A 185 1.01 -2.94 -3.43
C PHE A 185 -0.35 -2.51 -2.86
N PHE A 186 -1.12 -3.45 -2.32
CA PHE A 186 -2.41 -3.13 -1.70
C PHE A 186 -2.26 -2.28 -0.43
N GLY A 187 -1.18 -2.48 0.34
CA GLY A 187 -0.84 -1.61 1.46
C GLY A 187 -0.65 -0.16 1.03
N GLY A 188 0.04 0.08 -0.11
CA GLY A 188 0.19 1.42 -0.68
C GLY A 188 -1.13 2.05 -1.12
N ILE A 189 -2.01 1.27 -1.73
CA ILE A 189 -3.36 1.70 -2.11
C ILE A 189 -4.18 2.08 -0.87
N ALA A 190 -4.19 1.23 0.16
CA ALA A 190 -4.91 1.47 1.41
C ALA A 190 -4.43 2.77 2.09
N LEU A 191 -3.12 2.95 2.24
CA LEU A 191 -2.54 4.16 2.83
C LEU A 191 -2.92 5.44 2.08
N TYR A 192 -3.07 5.35 0.76
CA TYR A 192 -3.51 6.47 -0.07
C TYR A 192 -4.99 6.82 0.14
N PHE A 193 -5.86 5.81 0.21
CA PHE A 193 -7.30 6.01 0.39
C PHE A 193 -7.68 6.41 1.82
N ASP A 194 -6.97 5.89 2.83
CA ASP A 194 -7.25 6.14 4.25
C ASP A 194 -6.73 7.50 4.74
N ASP A 195 -5.94 8.22 3.90
CA ASP A 195 -5.38 9.54 4.24
C ASP A 195 -4.60 9.54 5.58
N THR A 196 -4.00 8.41 5.93
CA THR A 196 -3.31 8.20 7.22
C THR A 196 -2.19 9.23 7.42
N TYR A 197 -1.47 9.56 6.37
CA TYR A 197 -0.46 10.61 6.32
C TYR A 197 -0.25 11.08 4.87
N LYS A 198 0.34 12.27 4.74
CA LYS A 198 0.65 12.92 3.45
C LYS A 198 2.14 13.19 3.33
N ILE A 199 2.61 13.41 2.10
CA ILE A 199 3.97 13.89 1.87
C ILE A 199 4.15 15.21 2.61
N GLY A 200 5.22 15.31 3.39
CA GLY A 200 5.53 16.43 4.28
C GLY A 200 5.05 16.26 5.72
N ASP A 201 4.29 15.22 6.05
CA ASP A 201 3.93 14.91 7.43
C ASP A 201 5.09 14.25 8.17
N TYR A 202 5.20 14.54 9.45
CA TYR A 202 6.14 13.89 10.36
C TYR A 202 5.42 12.77 11.08
N ILE A 203 5.86 11.54 10.86
CA ILE A 203 5.25 10.35 11.47
C ILE A 203 6.24 9.63 12.39
N VAL A 204 5.69 8.93 13.36
CA VAL A 204 6.42 8.08 14.29
C VAL A 204 5.77 6.70 14.27
N LEU A 205 6.59 5.68 14.04
CA LEU A 205 6.19 4.28 14.05
C LEU A 205 6.34 3.67 15.45
N ASP A 206 5.75 2.52 15.65
CA ASP A 206 5.78 1.77 16.93
C ASP A 206 7.18 1.27 17.31
N ASP A 207 8.06 1.03 16.35
CA ASP A 207 9.48 0.69 16.56
C ASP A 207 10.36 1.90 16.95
N GLY A 208 9.76 3.10 17.04
CA GLY A 208 10.45 4.36 17.34
C GLY A 208 11.06 5.05 16.12
N THR A 209 10.99 4.45 14.93
CA THR A 209 11.40 5.12 13.69
C THR A 209 10.53 6.35 13.46
N ALA A 210 11.18 7.50 13.27
CA ALA A 210 10.49 8.78 13.09
C ALA A 210 11.10 9.59 11.96
N GLY A 211 10.25 10.20 11.14
CA GLY A 211 10.73 11.01 10.02
C GLY A 211 9.62 11.75 9.29
N THR A 212 10.04 12.63 8.40
CA THR A 212 9.14 13.32 7.47
C THR A 212 8.92 12.45 6.24
N VAL A 213 7.66 12.24 5.87
CA VAL A 213 7.31 11.52 4.64
C VAL A 213 7.73 12.34 3.43
N ILE A 214 8.68 11.85 2.65
CA ILE A 214 9.16 12.54 1.45
C ILE A 214 8.63 11.91 0.16
N LYS A 215 8.29 10.62 0.22
CA LYS A 215 7.76 9.90 -0.94
C LYS A 215 6.87 8.75 -0.48
N VAL A 216 5.69 8.66 -1.07
CA VAL A 216 4.82 7.48 -1.00
C VAL A 216 4.89 6.79 -2.36
N GLY A 217 5.53 5.64 -2.41
CA GLY A 217 5.67 4.84 -3.63
C GLY A 217 4.66 3.71 -3.69
N VAL A 218 4.67 2.96 -4.79
CA VAL A 218 3.74 1.85 -5.04
C VAL A 218 3.87 0.74 -3.99
N ARG A 219 5.10 0.41 -3.55
CA ARG A 219 5.36 -0.68 -2.59
C ARG A 219 6.00 -0.25 -1.28
N SER A 220 6.47 0.99 -1.20
CA SER A 220 7.21 1.48 -0.03
C SER A 220 7.07 2.99 0.11
N THR A 221 7.11 3.46 1.35
CA THR A 221 7.15 4.86 1.72
C THR A 221 8.56 5.21 2.22
N THR A 222 9.06 6.38 1.84
CA THR A 222 10.39 6.86 2.25
C THR A 222 10.23 8.00 3.25
N LEU A 223 10.89 7.87 4.38
CA LEU A 223 10.94 8.84 5.46
C LEU A 223 12.33 9.49 5.50
N LEU A 224 12.38 10.78 5.71
CA LEU A 224 13.60 11.53 6.03
C LEU A 224 13.64 11.73 7.55
N THR A 225 14.65 11.14 8.20
CA THR A 225 14.87 11.31 9.63
C THR A 225 15.45 12.68 9.94
N ARG A 226 15.58 13.02 11.24
CA ARG A 226 16.21 14.28 11.67
C ARG A 226 17.71 14.33 11.40
N ASP A 227 18.32 13.17 11.26
CA ASP A 227 19.77 13.02 10.98
C ASP A 227 20.04 12.99 9.47
N GLU A 228 19.04 13.40 8.65
CA GLU A 228 19.08 13.43 7.17
C GLU A 228 19.30 12.05 6.54
N VAL A 229 18.90 10.99 7.24
CA VAL A 229 18.94 9.61 6.74
C VAL A 229 17.60 9.23 6.11
N LEU A 230 17.65 8.58 4.96
CA LEU A 230 16.48 8.04 4.29
C LEU A 230 16.16 6.64 4.81
N VAL A 231 14.98 6.49 5.39
CA VAL A 231 14.44 5.20 5.82
C VAL A 231 13.32 4.81 4.88
N THR A 232 13.47 3.67 4.21
CA THR A 232 12.44 3.13 3.32
C THR A 232 11.71 1.99 4.02
N VAL A 233 10.40 2.18 4.22
CA VAL A 233 9.54 1.23 4.92
C VAL A 233 8.56 0.61 3.93
N PRO A 234 8.40 -0.74 3.89
CA PRO A 234 7.40 -1.40 3.06
C PRO A 234 5.97 -0.96 3.43
N ASN A 235 5.13 -0.70 2.42
CA ASN A 235 3.76 -0.22 2.67
C ASN A 235 2.90 -1.22 3.45
N ALA A 236 3.10 -2.51 3.26
CA ALA A 236 2.42 -3.55 4.04
C ALA A 236 2.72 -3.44 5.54
N ALA A 237 3.99 -3.13 5.89
CA ALA A 237 4.39 -2.92 7.28
C ALA A 237 3.73 -1.65 7.85
N LEU A 238 3.72 -0.55 7.10
CA LEU A 238 3.06 0.70 7.53
C LEU A 238 1.55 0.56 7.70
N ASN A 239 0.91 -0.22 6.82
CA ASN A 239 -0.53 -0.47 6.92
C ASN A 239 -0.90 -1.34 8.13
N ALA A 240 0.01 -2.20 8.59
CA ALA A 240 -0.19 -3.05 9.77
C ALA A 240 0.28 -2.40 11.08
N ALA A 241 1.18 -1.42 11.01
CA ALA A 241 1.77 -0.77 12.17
C ALA A 241 0.89 0.34 12.74
N LYS A 242 1.07 0.64 14.03
CA LYS A 242 0.54 1.85 14.62
C LYS A 242 1.35 3.06 14.17
N VAL A 243 0.78 3.87 13.30
CA VAL A 243 1.40 5.12 12.84
C VAL A 243 0.85 6.29 13.66
N THR A 244 1.75 7.04 14.29
CA THR A 244 1.41 8.31 14.96
C THR A 244 1.78 9.46 14.03
N ASN A 245 0.77 10.13 13.46
CA ASN A 245 0.99 11.32 12.65
C ASN A 245 1.12 12.55 13.56
N GLU A 246 2.35 13.06 13.70
CA GLU A 246 2.60 14.25 14.52
C GLU A 246 2.31 15.57 13.78
N SER A 247 1.99 15.54 12.50
CA SER A 247 1.59 16.72 11.71
C SER A 247 0.08 16.92 11.60
N ALA A 248 -0.72 15.88 11.89
CA ALA A 248 -2.18 15.93 11.86
C ALA A 248 -2.78 15.94 13.27
N PRO A 249 -4.02 16.43 13.44
CA PRO A 249 -4.82 17.24 12.52
C PRO A 249 -4.28 18.67 12.33
N GLN A 250 -3.32 19.09 13.17
CA GLN A 250 -2.63 20.37 13.10
C GLN A 250 -1.14 20.18 13.37
N ARG A 251 -0.30 20.92 12.66
CA ARG A 251 1.15 20.80 12.77
C ARG A 251 1.70 21.25 14.12
N ARG A 252 0.97 22.10 14.88
CA ARG A 252 1.41 22.57 16.18
C ARG A 252 1.56 21.42 17.17
N ARG A 253 2.66 21.47 17.94
CA ARG A 253 2.97 20.47 18.96
C ARG A 253 3.12 21.09 20.33
N ARG A 254 2.61 20.39 21.34
CA ARG A 254 2.76 20.81 22.73
C ARG A 254 4.16 20.45 23.23
N VAL A 255 4.87 21.45 23.74
CA VAL A 255 6.09 21.27 24.51
C VAL A 255 5.69 21.27 25.99
N ARG A 256 6.32 20.38 26.75
CA ARG A 256 6.19 20.27 28.19
C ARG A 256 7.59 20.43 28.79
N VAL A 257 7.72 21.42 29.66
CA VAL A 257 8.96 21.69 30.36
C VAL A 257 8.69 21.43 31.86
N PRO A 258 9.17 20.29 32.38
CA PRO A 258 9.09 20.04 33.82
C PRO A 258 10.12 20.90 34.54
N ILE A 259 9.73 21.52 35.64
CA ILE A 259 10.59 22.35 36.48
C ILE A 259 10.18 22.21 37.93
N GLY A 260 11.16 22.16 38.84
CA GLY A 260 10.92 22.14 40.28
C GLY A 260 11.41 23.45 40.88
N VAL A 261 10.62 24.06 41.73
CA VAL A 261 10.98 25.24 42.53
C VAL A 261 10.89 24.94 44.02
N ALA A 262 11.69 25.63 44.86
CA ALA A 262 11.76 25.37 46.29
C ALA A 262 10.42 25.61 46.99
N TYR A 263 10.18 24.88 48.05
CA TYR A 263 9.10 25.21 48.99
C TYR A 263 9.32 26.57 49.59
N GLY A 264 8.27 27.37 49.67
CA GLY A 264 8.33 28.75 50.14
C GLY A 264 8.46 29.79 49.01
N THR A 265 8.65 29.35 47.75
CA THR A 265 8.57 30.23 46.60
C THR A 265 7.15 30.80 46.46
N ASP A 266 7.04 32.11 46.17
CA ASP A 266 5.77 32.71 45.77
C ASP A 266 5.32 32.12 44.43
N ILE A 267 4.23 31.36 44.47
CA ILE A 267 3.73 30.61 43.33
C ILE A 267 3.16 31.52 42.24
N ASP A 268 2.58 32.64 42.60
CA ASP A 268 1.97 33.60 41.67
C ASP A 268 3.08 34.37 40.91
N GLU A 269 4.12 34.78 41.63
CA GLU A 269 5.31 35.41 41.05
C GLU A 269 6.03 34.45 40.10
N PHE A 270 6.26 33.22 40.54
CA PHE A 270 6.87 32.19 39.68
C PHE A 270 6.06 31.91 38.40
N GLU A 271 4.72 31.72 38.53
CA GLU A 271 3.86 31.46 37.37
C GLU A 271 3.87 32.63 36.39
N ALA A 272 3.80 33.87 36.88
CA ALA A 272 3.86 35.07 36.06
C ALA A 272 5.20 35.17 35.30
N LEU A 273 6.30 35.02 35.99
CA LEU A 273 7.66 35.03 35.38
C LEU A 273 7.82 33.92 34.35
N ALA A 274 7.43 32.70 34.66
CA ALA A 274 7.55 31.57 33.75
C ALA A 274 6.74 31.76 32.48
N ILE A 275 5.54 32.33 32.56
CA ILE A 275 4.68 32.62 31.42
C ILE A 275 5.29 33.73 30.56
N GLU A 276 5.81 34.81 31.19
CA GLU A 276 6.48 35.91 30.47
C GLU A 276 7.68 35.42 29.67
N VAL A 277 8.58 34.63 30.30
CA VAL A 277 9.73 34.05 29.67
C VAL A 277 9.34 33.20 28.46
N VAL A 278 8.33 32.35 28.61
CA VAL A 278 7.90 31.45 27.53
C VAL A 278 7.23 32.21 26.39
N GLN A 279 6.50 33.30 26.68
CA GLN A 279 5.91 34.16 25.65
C GLN A 279 6.96 34.96 24.87
N GLY A 280 8.09 35.27 25.50
CA GLY A 280 9.23 35.96 24.85
C GLY A 280 9.99 35.09 23.86
N GLU A 281 9.79 33.76 23.87
CA GLU A 281 10.52 32.83 23.00
C GLU A 281 9.94 32.76 21.59
N SER A 282 10.75 33.04 20.59
CA SER A 282 10.36 33.12 19.18
C SER A 282 9.81 31.83 18.57
N LEU A 283 10.11 30.67 19.15
CA LEU A 283 9.64 29.37 18.70
C LEU A 283 8.26 29.01 19.25
N VAL A 284 7.77 29.74 20.26
CA VAL A 284 6.49 29.51 20.92
C VAL A 284 5.39 30.26 20.19
N LEU A 285 4.25 29.60 20.07
CA LEU A 285 3.06 30.19 19.45
C LEU A 285 2.24 30.98 20.48
N ASP A 286 1.71 32.14 20.06
CA ASP A 286 0.83 32.98 20.89
C ASP A 286 -0.50 32.31 21.21
N SER A 287 -0.94 31.41 20.37
CA SER A 287 -2.20 30.66 20.55
C SER A 287 -2.02 29.16 20.29
N PRO A 288 -2.44 28.29 21.21
CA PRO A 288 -2.98 28.56 22.55
C PRO A 288 -1.94 29.14 23.50
N LYS A 289 -2.39 30.05 24.40
CA LYS A 289 -1.50 30.71 25.38
C LYS A 289 -0.74 29.68 26.21
N PRO A 290 0.54 29.95 26.53
CA PRO A 290 1.31 29.17 27.51
C PRO A 290 0.62 29.10 28.85
N ARG A 291 0.90 28.05 29.64
CA ARG A 291 0.33 27.82 30.96
C ARG A 291 1.39 27.19 31.87
N ALA A 292 1.51 27.69 33.09
CA ALA A 292 2.17 27.01 34.17
C ALA A 292 1.15 26.13 34.92
N ARG A 293 1.56 24.96 35.36
CA ARG A 293 0.69 24.03 36.13
C ARG A 293 1.51 23.36 37.21
N LEU A 294 1.12 23.60 38.48
CA LEU A 294 1.59 22.81 39.59
C LEU A 294 1.01 21.38 39.43
N ARG A 295 1.89 20.39 39.41
CA ARG A 295 1.51 19.00 39.19
C ARG A 295 1.44 18.19 40.47
N SER A 296 2.45 18.36 41.30
CA SER A 296 2.55 17.66 42.58
C SER A 296 3.50 18.37 43.52
N PHE A 297 3.37 18.03 44.81
CA PHE A 297 4.35 18.35 45.82
C PHE A 297 5.36 17.21 45.88
N GLY A 298 6.60 17.49 45.46
CA GLY A 298 7.70 16.51 45.45
C GLY A 298 8.46 16.52 46.78
N ASP A 299 9.39 15.58 46.95
CA ASP A 299 10.15 15.41 48.21
C ASP A 299 10.97 16.68 48.57
N SER A 300 11.40 17.47 47.63
CA SER A 300 12.23 18.65 47.85
C SER A 300 11.80 19.87 47.04
N ALA A 301 10.77 19.75 46.19
CA ALA A 301 10.36 20.79 45.27
C ALA A 301 8.86 20.78 44.98
N LEU A 302 8.31 21.95 44.67
CA LEU A 302 7.03 22.09 43.97
C LEU A 302 7.22 21.73 42.51
N GLN A 303 6.57 20.65 42.06
CA GLN A 303 6.73 20.14 40.68
C GLN A 303 5.77 20.86 39.75
N TYR A 304 6.33 21.69 38.85
CA TYR A 304 5.60 22.40 37.81
C TYR A 304 5.82 21.81 36.43
N GLU A 305 4.87 22.00 35.58
CA GLU A 305 4.97 21.73 34.14
C GLU A 305 4.53 22.97 33.37
N ILE A 306 5.48 23.55 32.64
CA ILE A 306 5.20 24.66 31.73
C ILE A 306 4.77 24.10 30.39
N LEU A 307 3.60 24.49 29.92
CA LEU A 307 2.95 24.01 28.71
C LEU A 307 2.91 25.13 27.67
N CYS A 308 3.49 24.91 26.51
CA CYS A 308 3.39 25.81 25.39
C CYS A 308 3.25 25.05 24.06
N TRP A 309 3.06 25.75 22.98
CA TRP A 309 2.91 25.18 21.66
C TRP A 309 3.93 25.73 20.69
N VAL A 310 4.44 24.88 19.81
CA VAL A 310 5.39 25.23 18.77
C VAL A 310 4.87 24.85 17.38
N ASN A 311 5.35 25.53 16.35
CA ASN A 311 4.92 25.28 14.98
C ASN A 311 5.67 24.08 14.36
N GLY A 312 5.24 22.89 14.75
CA GLY A 312 5.69 21.63 14.11
C GLY A 312 6.53 20.72 15.01
N PRO A 313 6.49 19.41 14.68
CA PRO A 313 7.15 18.37 15.49
C PRO A 313 8.68 18.47 15.47
N THR A 314 9.28 18.90 14.37
CA THR A 314 10.73 19.02 14.21
C THR A 314 11.34 20.10 15.11
N ARG A 315 10.56 21.15 15.45
CA ARG A 315 11.01 22.27 16.30
C ARG A 315 10.92 21.97 17.79
N ARG A 316 10.18 20.92 18.21
CA ARG A 316 9.89 20.62 19.61
C ARG A 316 11.14 20.51 20.47
N ARG A 317 12.15 19.73 20.06
CA ARG A 317 13.38 19.53 20.85
C ARG A 317 14.20 20.81 20.97
N ARG A 318 14.29 21.60 19.90
CA ARG A 318 14.99 22.89 19.94
C ARG A 318 14.28 23.88 20.85
N ALA A 319 12.96 24.00 20.75
CA ALA A 319 12.18 24.85 21.64
C ALA A 319 12.31 24.43 23.09
N GLN A 320 12.30 23.15 23.41
CA GLN A 320 12.52 22.66 24.76
C GLN A 320 13.88 23.04 25.31
N HIS A 321 14.94 22.99 24.48
CA HIS A 321 16.28 23.43 24.87
C HIS A 321 16.32 24.93 25.17
N GLU A 322 15.81 25.77 24.26
CA GLU A 322 15.81 27.23 24.45
C GLU A 322 14.98 27.65 25.67
N LEU A 323 13.79 27.02 25.84
CA LEU A 323 12.94 27.26 27.01
C LEU A 323 13.64 26.87 28.33
N ASN A 324 14.30 25.72 28.39
CA ASN A 324 15.05 25.32 29.59
C ASN A 324 16.14 26.34 29.94
N ARG A 325 16.86 26.86 28.93
CA ARG A 325 17.88 27.86 29.13
C ARG A 325 17.31 29.21 29.59
N ALA A 326 16.23 29.65 28.93
CA ALA A 326 15.61 30.94 29.25
C ALA A 326 15.01 30.92 30.67
N LEU A 327 14.26 29.84 31.02
CA LEU A 327 13.70 29.65 32.34
C LEU A 327 14.80 29.60 33.43
N TYR A 328 15.88 28.86 33.19
CA TYR A 328 16.96 28.75 34.16
C TYR A 328 17.62 30.13 34.44
N LYS A 329 17.85 30.96 33.41
CA LYS A 329 18.36 32.30 33.58
C LYS A 329 17.39 33.19 34.36
N ALA A 330 16.13 33.23 33.94
CA ALA A 330 15.13 34.08 34.54
C ALA A 330 14.90 33.75 36.03
N LEU A 331 14.91 32.46 36.39
CA LEU A 331 14.78 32.04 37.78
C LEU A 331 15.98 32.46 38.63
N ASN A 332 17.21 32.36 38.11
CA ASN A 332 18.40 32.86 38.79
C ASN A 332 18.36 34.37 38.97
N ASP A 333 17.91 35.11 37.93
CA ASP A 333 17.84 36.58 37.96
C ASP A 333 16.74 37.07 38.95
N ALA A 334 15.71 36.27 39.18
CA ALA A 334 14.64 36.52 40.11
C ALA A 334 14.87 35.93 41.52
N ASP A 335 16.03 35.32 41.77
CA ASP A 335 16.39 34.67 43.06
C ASP A 335 15.44 33.54 43.45
N ILE A 336 14.81 32.89 42.47
CA ILE A 336 13.95 31.73 42.69
C ILE A 336 14.78 30.45 42.70
N GLU A 337 14.86 29.79 43.86
CA GLU A 337 15.68 28.59 44.04
C GLU A 337 15.15 27.37 43.28
N ILE A 338 15.99 26.72 42.48
CA ILE A 338 15.80 25.36 41.98
C ILE A 338 16.46 24.43 43.00
N PRO A 339 15.67 23.70 43.83
CA PRO A 339 16.23 23.04 45.00
C PRO A 339 17.01 21.77 44.60
N TYR A 340 18.11 21.56 45.33
CA TYR A 340 18.75 20.24 45.35
C TYR A 340 17.93 19.27 46.24
N PRO A 341 18.10 17.95 46.09
CA PRO A 341 17.50 17.00 47.02
C PRO A 341 17.89 17.34 48.47
N LYS A 342 16.91 17.75 49.30
CA LYS A 342 17.10 18.06 50.70
C LYS A 342 16.76 16.83 51.55
N ARG A 343 17.61 16.52 52.55
CA ARG A 343 17.38 15.46 53.52
C ARG A 343 17.64 15.98 54.92
N ASP A 344 16.67 15.82 55.77
CA ASP A 344 16.84 16.06 57.22
C ASP A 344 17.53 14.81 57.79
N VAL A 345 18.76 14.98 58.27
CA VAL A 345 19.52 13.92 58.90
C VAL A 345 19.53 14.14 60.37
N THR A 346 18.83 13.32 61.13
CA THR A 346 18.92 13.29 62.59
C THR A 346 20.06 12.37 62.97
N ILE A 347 21.15 12.95 63.49
CA ILE A 347 22.25 12.18 64.03
C ILE A 347 21.90 11.90 65.48
N ALA A 348 21.46 10.67 65.79
CA ALA A 348 21.38 10.21 67.17
C ALA A 348 22.84 10.02 67.69
N ALA A 349 23.31 10.90 68.58
CA ALA A 349 24.53 10.67 69.31
C ALA A 349 24.32 9.35 70.07
N SER A 350 25.07 8.32 69.76
CA SER A 350 25.17 7.12 70.61
C SER A 350 25.82 7.58 71.94
N GLY A 351 25.01 7.95 72.85
CA GLY A 351 25.48 8.24 74.23
C GLY A 351 26.13 7.01 74.83
N ASP A 352 27.18 7.29 75.57
CA ASP A 352 27.93 6.43 76.40
C ASP A 352 27.04 5.34 77.06
N PRO A 353 27.43 4.05 77.02
CA PRO A 353 26.59 2.96 77.56
C PRO A 353 26.54 2.88 79.12
N ASP A 354 26.78 3.95 79.87
CA ASP A 354 26.80 3.86 81.32
C ASP A 354 25.97 4.97 81.99
N VAL A 355 24.67 4.95 81.80
CA VAL A 355 23.72 5.45 82.86
C VAL A 355 22.46 4.58 82.74
N GLY A 356 22.28 3.87 83.84
CA GLY A 356 21.26 2.87 84.06
C GLY A 356 19.83 3.29 83.84
N ALA A 357 19.14 2.33 83.42
CA ALA A 357 17.73 1.97 83.58
C ALA A 357 16.84 2.80 84.48
N VAL A 358 15.65 2.79 84.11
CA VAL A 358 14.36 2.89 84.82
C VAL A 358 13.46 3.94 84.19
N GLY A 359 12.45 3.43 83.56
CA GLY A 359 11.35 4.28 83.10
C GLY A 359 10.34 3.56 82.24
N GLU A 360 9.55 2.77 82.80
CA GLU A 360 8.14 2.45 82.50
C GLU A 360 7.67 2.37 81.03
N ARG A 361 7.34 1.16 80.67
CA ARG A 361 6.45 0.86 79.52
C ARG A 361 5.01 1.30 79.89
N PRO A 362 4.29 1.97 78.96
CA PRO A 362 2.84 1.91 78.99
C PRO A 362 2.38 0.65 78.29
N THR A 363 1.76 -0.20 79.04
CA THR A 363 0.97 -1.33 78.62
C THR A 363 -0.23 -0.88 77.80
N GLY A 364 -0.42 -1.52 76.68
CA GLY A 364 -1.62 -1.34 75.84
C GLY A 364 -1.58 -2.10 74.53
N GLN A 365 -1.59 -3.43 74.66
CA GLN A 365 -1.93 -4.32 73.53
C GLN A 365 -3.43 -4.61 73.53
N PRO A 366 -4.08 -4.87 72.43
CA PRO A 366 -4.44 -6.27 72.29
C PRO A 366 -3.98 -6.92 71.00
N ALA A 367 -3.54 -8.16 71.17
CA ALA A 367 -3.30 -9.15 70.14
C ALA A 367 -4.63 -9.65 69.56
N VAL A 368 -4.63 -9.85 68.23
CA VAL A 368 -5.47 -10.83 67.57
C VAL A 368 -4.56 -11.34 66.45
N GLY A 369 -4.13 -12.51 66.39
CA GLY A 369 -4.80 -13.77 66.29
C GLY A 369 -4.33 -14.38 64.96
N GLY A 370 -3.59 -15.47 65.05
CA GLY A 370 -2.95 -16.17 63.95
C GLY A 370 -3.94 -16.84 62.99
N GLY A 371 -3.43 -17.19 61.87
CA GLY A 371 -4.07 -17.99 60.85
C GLY A 371 -3.01 -18.52 59.89
N SER A 372 -2.67 -19.75 60.16
CA SER A 372 -1.74 -20.65 59.44
C SER A 372 -2.02 -20.77 57.96
N ALA A 373 -0.92 -21.00 57.22
CA ALA A 373 -0.82 -21.54 55.87
C ALA A 373 -1.62 -22.82 55.63
N PRO A 374 -1.86 -23.24 54.40
CA PRO A 374 -0.85 -24.11 53.77
C PRO A 374 -0.58 -23.87 52.30
N GLY A 375 0.57 -24.32 51.91
CA GLY A 375 1.08 -24.34 50.54
C GLY A 375 0.35 -25.32 49.59
N ARG A 376 0.60 -25.15 48.37
CA ARG A 376 0.57 -26.20 47.34
C ARG A 376 1.50 -25.87 46.19
N ASP A 377 2.40 -26.73 46.05
CA ASP A 377 3.21 -27.23 44.96
C ASP A 377 2.61 -27.24 43.57
N GLY A 378 3.53 -27.25 42.60
CA GLY A 378 3.42 -27.92 41.31
C GLY A 378 2.96 -27.00 40.18
N GLU A 379 3.61 -26.89 39.12
CA GLU A 379 4.31 -27.76 38.18
C GLU A 379 4.50 -26.98 36.85
N ARG A 380 5.71 -26.95 36.40
CA ARG A 380 6.26 -27.05 35.02
C ARG A 380 5.38 -26.78 33.79
N ALA A 381 5.97 -25.94 33.03
CA ALA A 381 6.18 -25.79 31.58
C ALA A 381 5.61 -26.87 30.59
N PRO A 382 5.55 -26.66 29.25
CA PRO A 382 6.62 -26.07 28.47
C PRO A 382 6.30 -24.70 27.81
#